data_7460b45ee0c4abe95216a62abd629ae9
#
_entry.id   7460b45ee0c4abe95216a62abd629ae9
#
_cell.length_a   1.000
_cell.length_b   1.000
_cell.length_c   1.000
_cell.angle_alpha   90.00
_cell.angle_beta   90.00
_cell.angle_gamma   90.00
#
_symmetry.space_group_name_H-M   'P 1'
#
loop_
_entity.id
_entity.type
_entity.pdbx_description
1 polymer ?
#
loop_
_entity_poly.entity_id
_entity_poly.type
_entity_poly.pdbx_seq_one_letter_code
_entity_poly.pdbx_strand_id
1 'polypeptide(L)'
;MRYLPNHKKIMLILTENCNLRCKYCYESDKKRNDMDFAKAKEILSKSLAQMEGYDTAVIELHGGEPFLNFELIKKIDTFVTENYDFPVLFRTTTNGTRIHGRVQEWLKERKDRYEVMLSLDGKRKDHDLNRVTVNGKGSFNLIDIDFFASTWKYCPVSMTVNEDTIENMAENTIWIQEKGMECLNAFQWATDWNIERTYPLLKRELRKLVDYYSDHPEMHVCLLMNYQLMDFNREIAEDFRYCVEIDDPIECYDAKGRYAPCHGFTE
;
A
#
# COMPACT_ATOMS: atom_id res chain seq x y z
N MET A 1 -2.82 -8.85 3.70
CA MET A 1 -3.97 -8.01 4.24
C MET A 1 -5.06 -8.93 4.78
N ARG A 2 -5.70 -8.55 5.90
CA ARG A 2 -6.82 -9.33 6.45
C ARG A 2 -8.01 -9.23 5.50
N TYR A 3 -8.59 -10.37 5.14
CA TYR A 3 -9.92 -10.39 4.52
C TYR A 3 -10.95 -10.07 5.60
N LEU A 4 -11.73 -9.02 5.37
CA LEU A 4 -12.83 -8.63 6.26
C LEU A 4 -14.12 -8.73 5.46
N PRO A 5 -14.98 -9.71 5.74
CA PRO A 5 -16.31 -9.71 5.15
C PRO A 5 -17.11 -8.51 5.70
N ASN A 6 -17.99 -7.97 4.88
CA ASN A 6 -19.00 -7.00 5.31
C ASN A 6 -18.44 -5.75 6.02
N HIS A 7 -17.48 -5.07 5.37
CA HIS A 7 -16.85 -3.88 5.91
C HIS A 7 -17.16 -2.62 5.09
N LYS A 8 -17.14 -1.48 5.75
CA LYS A 8 -17.24 -0.16 5.11
C LYS A 8 -15.86 0.45 5.00
N LYS A 9 -15.47 0.86 3.78
CA LYS A 9 -14.16 1.48 3.51
C LYS A 9 -14.27 2.99 3.38
N ILE A 10 -13.43 3.72 4.11
CA ILE A 10 -13.32 5.18 4.07
C ILE A 10 -11.85 5.53 3.92
N MET A 11 -11.48 6.18 2.82
CA MET A 11 -10.12 6.64 2.57
C MET A 11 -10.02 8.15 2.75
N LEU A 12 -9.03 8.57 3.53
CA LEU A 12 -8.68 9.97 3.73
C LEU A 12 -7.30 10.25 3.17
N ILE A 13 -7.19 11.15 2.22
CA ILE A 13 -5.90 11.68 1.77
C ILE A 13 -5.45 12.73 2.77
N LEU A 14 -4.59 12.33 3.71
CA LEU A 14 -4.14 13.18 4.82
C LEU A 14 -3.24 14.33 4.35
N THR A 15 -2.52 14.11 3.27
CA THR A 15 -1.59 15.08 2.68
C THR A 15 -1.28 14.72 1.23
N GLU A 16 -1.14 15.71 0.37
CA GLU A 16 -0.63 15.54 -1.00
C GLU A 16 0.91 15.66 -1.03
N ASN A 17 1.52 16.02 0.09
CA ASN A 17 2.97 16.16 0.21
C ASN A 17 3.64 14.79 0.40
N CYS A 18 4.84 14.64 -0.19
CA CYS A 18 5.69 13.47 0.02
C CYS A 18 7.15 13.90 0.10
N ASN A 19 7.90 13.24 0.97
CA ASN A 19 9.35 13.46 1.10
C ASN A 19 10.18 12.66 0.09
N LEU A 20 9.53 11.84 -0.76
CA LEU A 20 10.16 11.14 -1.89
C LEU A 20 9.68 11.70 -3.22
N ARG A 21 10.43 11.37 -4.28
CA ARG A 21 10.14 11.65 -5.70
C ARG A 21 10.38 10.37 -6.49
N CYS A 22 9.51 9.36 -6.25
CA CYS A 22 9.59 8.09 -6.95
C CYS A 22 9.35 8.29 -8.44
N LYS A 23 10.17 7.66 -9.30
CA LYS A 23 10.12 7.85 -10.76
C LYS A 23 8.78 7.46 -11.38
N TYR A 24 8.13 6.47 -10.81
CA TYR A 24 6.84 5.92 -11.27
C TYR A 24 5.63 6.44 -10.49
N CYS A 25 5.80 7.48 -9.67
CA CYS A 25 4.70 7.99 -8.85
C CYS A 25 3.59 8.57 -9.72
N TYR A 26 2.38 8.06 -9.57
CA TYR A 26 1.21 8.57 -10.30
C TYR A 26 0.85 10.00 -9.88
N GLU A 27 1.14 10.38 -8.63
CA GLU A 27 1.05 11.76 -8.17
C GLU A 27 2.32 12.52 -8.56
N SER A 28 2.38 13.02 -9.79
CA SER A 28 3.53 13.76 -10.29
C SER A 28 3.64 15.17 -9.68
N ASP A 29 2.51 15.81 -9.39
CA ASP A 29 2.42 17.16 -8.83
C ASP A 29 2.19 17.11 -7.31
N LYS A 30 3.30 17.07 -6.55
CA LYS A 30 3.27 17.04 -5.08
C LYS A 30 2.93 18.41 -4.52
N LYS A 31 1.66 18.64 -4.23
CA LYS A 31 1.16 19.86 -3.57
C LYS A 31 1.43 19.79 -2.06
N ARG A 32 1.38 20.93 -1.39
CA ARG A 32 1.48 21.03 0.08
C ARG A 32 0.09 21.25 0.70
N ASN A 33 -0.86 20.46 0.27
CA ASN A 33 -2.20 20.46 0.85
C ASN A 33 -2.26 19.39 1.93
N ASP A 34 -2.62 19.78 3.13
CA ASP A 34 -2.82 18.89 4.26
C ASP A 34 -4.30 18.95 4.68
N MET A 35 -4.88 17.79 4.99
CA MET A 35 -6.21 17.72 5.59
C MET A 35 -6.12 18.23 7.02
N ASP A 36 -7.03 19.10 7.42
CA ASP A 36 -7.16 19.49 8.81
C ASP A 36 -8.05 18.52 9.60
N PHE A 37 -7.88 18.52 10.93
CA PHE A 37 -8.62 17.60 11.79
C PHE A 37 -10.13 17.85 11.80
N ALA A 38 -10.58 19.11 11.69
CA ALA A 38 -12.01 19.44 11.68
C ALA A 38 -12.69 18.80 10.46
N LYS A 39 -12.02 18.84 9.31
CA LYS A 39 -12.49 18.21 8.07
C LYS A 39 -12.49 16.67 8.17
N ALA A 40 -11.40 16.07 8.66
CA ALA A 40 -11.35 14.63 8.89
C ALA A 40 -12.46 14.16 9.84
N LYS A 41 -12.68 14.90 10.92
CA LYS A 41 -13.75 14.62 11.89
C LYS A 41 -15.15 14.73 11.27
N GLU A 42 -15.42 15.77 10.46
CA GLU A 42 -16.69 15.95 9.75
C GLU A 42 -16.99 14.74 8.85
N ILE A 43 -16.01 14.36 8.02
CA ILE A 43 -16.14 13.23 7.10
C ILE A 43 -16.40 11.93 7.86
N LEU A 44 -15.54 11.62 8.83
CA LEU A 44 -15.67 10.39 9.61
C LEU A 44 -16.96 10.33 10.39
N SER A 45 -17.42 11.45 10.99
CA SER A 45 -18.69 11.49 11.70
C SER A 45 -19.86 11.18 10.77
N LYS A 46 -19.85 11.70 9.55
CA LYS A 46 -20.90 11.44 8.56
C LYS A 46 -20.87 10.01 8.04
N SER A 47 -19.70 9.50 7.68
CA SER A 47 -19.53 8.17 7.11
C SER A 47 -19.77 7.07 8.15
N LEU A 48 -19.25 7.23 9.38
CA LEU A 48 -19.40 6.25 10.46
C LEU A 48 -20.80 6.26 11.10
N ALA A 49 -21.62 7.30 10.88
CA ALA A 49 -23.04 7.26 11.24
C ALA A 49 -23.86 6.33 10.33
N GLN A 50 -23.30 5.85 9.22
CA GLN A 50 -23.96 5.00 8.22
C GLN A 50 -23.35 3.60 8.22
N MET A 51 -23.24 2.98 9.39
CA MET A 51 -22.68 1.62 9.56
C MET A 51 -23.74 0.51 9.48
N GLU A 52 -25.02 0.86 9.22
CA GLU A 52 -26.08 -0.17 9.09
C GLU A 52 -25.72 -1.16 7.98
N GLY A 53 -25.71 -2.45 8.31
CA GLY A 53 -25.33 -3.50 7.39
C GLY A 53 -23.83 -3.81 7.34
N TYR A 54 -22.96 -3.08 8.06
CA TYR A 54 -21.53 -3.34 8.14
C TYR A 54 -21.09 -3.75 9.54
N ASP A 55 -20.16 -4.72 9.61
CA ASP A 55 -19.63 -5.23 10.89
C ASP A 55 -18.36 -4.47 11.34
N THR A 56 -17.62 -3.92 10.40
CA THR A 56 -16.32 -3.27 10.65
C THR A 56 -16.15 -2.03 9.78
N ALA A 57 -15.57 -0.97 10.32
CA ALA A 57 -15.08 0.15 9.52
C ALA A 57 -13.59 -0.03 9.20
N VAL A 58 -13.22 0.14 7.94
CA VAL A 58 -11.83 0.21 7.49
C VAL A 58 -11.52 1.65 7.13
N ILE A 59 -10.65 2.29 7.89
CA ILE A 59 -10.23 3.67 7.64
C ILE A 59 -8.84 3.65 7.02
N GLU A 60 -8.76 3.99 5.74
CA GLU A 60 -7.51 4.05 5.00
C GLU A 60 -6.92 5.46 5.10
N LEU A 61 -5.77 5.56 5.76
CA LEU A 61 -5.01 6.80 5.91
C LEU A 61 -3.96 6.86 4.80
N HIS A 62 -4.22 7.68 3.80
CA HIS A 62 -3.46 7.71 2.56
C HIS A 62 -2.90 9.10 2.26
N GLY A 63 -2.17 9.26 1.14
CA GLY A 63 -1.64 10.53 0.65
C GLY A 63 -0.30 10.34 -0.05
N GLY A 64 0.45 11.43 -0.22
CA GLY A 64 1.82 11.35 -0.72
C GLY A 64 2.71 10.54 0.24
N GLU A 65 2.84 11.00 1.49
CA GLU A 65 3.36 10.21 2.61
C GLU A 65 2.56 10.53 3.88
N PRO A 66 1.68 9.61 4.33
CA PRO A 66 0.77 9.89 5.45
C PRO A 66 1.47 10.28 6.75
N PHE A 67 2.64 9.68 7.04
CA PHE A 67 3.38 9.95 8.28
C PHE A 67 4.11 11.30 8.29
N LEU A 68 4.05 12.11 7.24
CA LEU A 68 4.36 13.54 7.32
C LEU A 68 3.34 14.27 8.19
N ASN A 69 2.09 13.80 8.23
CA ASN A 69 1.01 14.35 9.05
C ASN A 69 0.65 13.42 10.23
N PHE A 70 1.67 12.92 10.94
CA PHE A 70 1.51 11.95 12.05
C PHE A 70 0.61 12.47 13.17
N GLU A 71 0.65 13.77 13.47
CA GLU A 71 -0.22 14.36 14.51
C GLU A 71 -1.71 14.28 14.13
N LEU A 72 -2.04 14.39 12.84
CA LEU A 72 -3.41 14.16 12.36
C LEU A 72 -3.81 12.70 12.51
N ILE A 73 -2.93 11.75 12.17
CA ILE A 73 -3.16 10.30 12.36
C ILE A 73 -3.56 10.03 13.82
N LYS A 74 -2.81 10.56 14.78
CA LYS A 74 -3.11 10.38 16.21
C LYS A 74 -4.46 10.96 16.62
N LYS A 75 -4.80 12.16 16.13
CA LYS A 75 -6.08 12.79 16.41
C LYS A 75 -7.26 11.99 15.84
N ILE A 76 -7.10 11.44 14.62
CA ILE A 76 -8.10 10.56 14.00
C ILE A 76 -8.26 9.28 14.82
N ASP A 77 -7.16 8.62 15.17
CA ASP A 77 -7.17 7.41 15.99
C ASP A 77 -7.92 7.63 17.32
N THR A 78 -7.55 8.68 18.05
CA THR A 78 -8.20 9.04 19.31
C THR A 78 -9.69 9.33 19.11
N PHE A 79 -10.04 10.17 18.13
CA PHE A 79 -11.43 10.52 17.85
C PHE A 79 -12.29 9.28 17.56
N VAL A 80 -11.80 8.38 16.71
CA VAL A 80 -12.56 7.19 16.33
C VAL A 80 -12.69 6.24 17.51
N THR A 81 -11.62 5.96 18.23
CA THR A 81 -11.64 4.99 19.34
C THR A 81 -12.40 5.49 20.58
N GLU A 82 -12.53 6.80 20.78
CA GLU A 82 -13.27 7.37 21.91
C GLU A 82 -14.79 7.55 21.62
N ASN A 83 -15.20 7.57 20.35
CA ASN A 83 -16.58 7.91 20.00
C ASN A 83 -17.36 6.77 19.34
N TYR A 84 -16.71 5.64 19.01
CA TYR A 84 -17.37 4.52 18.33
C TYR A 84 -16.97 3.18 18.96
N ASP A 85 -17.98 2.34 19.23
CA ASP A 85 -17.80 1.04 19.92
C ASP A 85 -17.69 -0.16 18.95
N PHE A 86 -17.94 0.04 17.64
CA PHE A 86 -17.80 -1.03 16.66
C PHE A 86 -16.32 -1.25 16.26
N PRO A 87 -15.96 -2.43 15.72
CA PRO A 87 -14.61 -2.71 15.27
C PRO A 87 -14.13 -1.74 14.19
N VAL A 88 -12.93 -1.17 14.38
CA VAL A 88 -12.26 -0.30 13.41
C VAL A 88 -10.88 -0.82 13.11
N LEU A 89 -10.57 -0.95 11.82
CA LEU A 89 -9.23 -1.24 11.32
C LEU A 89 -8.69 -0.02 10.57
N PHE A 90 -7.54 0.45 10.97
CA PHE A 90 -6.80 1.48 10.23
C PHE A 90 -5.84 0.80 9.24
N ARG A 91 -5.86 1.25 7.99
CA ARG A 91 -4.91 0.85 6.95
C ARG A 91 -4.10 2.04 6.49
N THR A 92 -2.85 1.82 6.17
CA THR A 92 -2.00 2.87 5.61
C THR A 92 -0.88 2.27 4.78
N THR A 93 -0.58 2.93 3.67
CA THR A 93 0.61 2.63 2.86
C THR A 93 1.64 3.74 3.10
N THR A 94 2.87 3.36 3.39
CA THR A 94 3.95 4.30 3.71
C THR A 94 5.25 3.94 3.00
N ASN A 95 6.05 4.94 2.70
CA ASN A 95 7.42 4.74 2.23
C ASN A 95 8.39 4.36 3.37
N GLY A 96 7.94 4.33 4.62
CA GLY A 96 8.68 3.90 5.80
C GLY A 96 9.72 4.88 6.32
N THR A 97 10.10 5.89 5.58
CA THR A 97 11.22 6.79 5.92
C THR A 97 10.95 7.72 7.10
N ARG A 98 9.70 7.81 7.55
CA ARG A 98 9.28 8.64 8.70
C ARG A 98 8.92 7.80 9.93
N ILE A 99 9.02 6.47 9.83
CA ILE A 99 8.65 5.56 10.91
C ILE A 99 9.88 5.20 11.75
N HIS A 100 10.16 6.05 12.75
CA HIS A 100 11.27 5.92 13.69
C HIS A 100 10.87 6.39 15.09
N GLY A 101 11.54 5.88 16.13
CA GLY A 101 11.40 6.31 17.52
C GLY A 101 9.95 6.34 17.99
N ARG A 102 9.43 7.51 18.38
CA ARG A 102 8.06 7.67 18.91
C ARG A 102 6.96 7.17 17.96
N VAL A 103 7.17 7.20 16.63
CA VAL A 103 6.20 6.68 15.66
C VAL A 103 6.15 5.15 15.74
N GLN A 104 7.31 4.50 15.85
CA GLN A 104 7.40 3.05 16.01
C GLN A 104 6.75 2.59 17.33
N GLU A 105 7.03 3.28 18.43
CA GLU A 105 6.43 3.00 19.74
C GLU A 105 4.90 3.09 19.67
N TRP A 106 4.38 4.17 19.11
CA TRP A 106 2.95 4.39 18.94
C TRP A 106 2.28 3.32 18.07
N LEU A 107 2.91 2.89 16.98
CA LEU A 107 2.42 1.83 16.10
C LEU A 107 2.47 0.45 16.77
N LYS A 108 3.53 0.13 17.52
CA LYS A 108 3.63 -1.12 18.29
C LYS A 108 2.47 -1.30 19.27
N GLU A 109 2.10 -0.24 19.98
CA GLU A 109 0.95 -0.27 20.92
C GLU A 109 -0.38 -0.52 20.20
N ARG A 110 -0.46 -0.24 18.89
CA ARG A 110 -1.69 -0.26 18.08
C ARG A 110 -1.67 -1.29 16.96
N LYS A 111 -0.67 -2.17 16.92
CA LYS A 111 -0.44 -3.13 15.84
C LYS A 111 -1.64 -4.01 15.50
N ASP A 112 -2.51 -4.29 16.48
CA ASP A 112 -3.66 -5.17 16.27
C ASP A 112 -4.81 -4.48 15.53
N ARG A 113 -4.84 -3.14 15.53
CA ARG A 113 -5.83 -2.34 14.79
C ARG A 113 -5.24 -1.50 13.66
N TYR A 114 -3.91 -1.61 13.42
CA TYR A 114 -3.22 -0.97 12.30
C TYR A 114 -2.63 -2.02 11.36
N GLU A 115 -3.04 -1.98 10.10
CA GLU A 115 -2.37 -2.68 9.01
C GLU A 115 -1.52 -1.65 8.25
N VAL A 116 -0.20 -1.83 8.30
CA VAL A 116 0.75 -0.95 7.64
C VAL A 116 1.37 -1.68 6.46
N MET A 117 1.19 -1.14 5.25
CA MET A 117 1.84 -1.63 4.04
C MET A 117 3.11 -0.82 3.79
N LEU A 118 4.24 -1.49 3.72
CA LEU A 118 5.51 -0.86 3.40
C LEU A 118 5.72 -0.79 1.89
N SER A 119 6.04 0.39 1.37
CA SER A 119 6.45 0.57 -0.03
C SER A 119 7.94 0.28 -0.18
N LEU A 120 8.30 -0.90 -0.72
CA LEU A 120 9.68 -1.35 -0.84
C LEU A 120 9.88 -2.17 -2.12
N ASP A 121 10.79 -1.77 -3.00
CA ASP A 121 11.00 -2.41 -4.30
C ASP A 121 12.11 -3.48 -4.28
N GLY A 122 12.34 -4.10 -3.13
CA GLY A 122 13.35 -5.13 -2.96
C GLY A 122 14.66 -4.62 -2.37
N LYS A 123 15.77 -5.17 -2.84
CA LYS A 123 17.12 -4.82 -2.36
C LYS A 123 17.48 -3.37 -2.69
N ARG A 124 18.43 -2.82 -1.92
CA ARG A 124 18.82 -1.41 -2.01
C ARG A 124 19.09 -0.93 -3.44
N LYS A 125 19.77 -1.73 -4.27
CA LYS A 125 20.12 -1.36 -5.64
C LYS A 125 18.87 -0.97 -6.44
N ASP A 126 17.86 -1.85 -6.44
CA ASP A 126 16.66 -1.67 -7.25
C ASP A 126 15.68 -0.68 -6.60
N HIS A 127 15.57 -0.68 -5.27
CA HIS A 127 14.78 0.30 -4.55
C HIS A 127 15.26 1.74 -4.82
N ASP A 128 16.57 1.98 -4.67
CA ASP A 128 17.17 3.31 -4.83
C ASP A 128 17.19 3.82 -6.28
N LEU A 129 16.98 2.93 -7.29
CA LEU A 129 16.77 3.34 -8.68
C LEU A 129 15.50 4.18 -8.86
N ASN A 130 14.44 3.85 -8.12
CA ASN A 130 13.11 4.39 -8.32
C ASN A 130 12.64 5.29 -7.17
N ARG A 131 12.88 4.88 -5.92
CA ARG A 131 12.40 5.60 -4.72
C ARG A 131 13.48 6.52 -4.19
N VAL A 132 13.54 7.71 -4.78
CA VAL A 132 14.53 8.72 -4.41
C VAL A 132 13.93 9.82 -3.53
N THR A 133 14.75 10.40 -2.68
CA THR A 133 14.41 11.61 -1.90
C THR A 133 14.26 12.83 -2.81
N VAL A 134 13.73 13.92 -2.29
CA VAL A 134 13.64 15.21 -3.00
C VAL A 134 15.00 15.73 -3.52
N ASN A 135 16.09 15.25 -2.92
CA ASN A 135 17.46 15.60 -3.31
C ASN A 135 18.11 14.57 -4.25
N GLY A 136 17.33 13.63 -4.81
CA GLY A 136 17.79 12.62 -5.75
C GLY A 136 18.63 11.50 -5.13
N LYS A 137 18.71 11.38 -3.79
CA LYS A 137 19.42 10.28 -3.11
C LYS A 137 18.45 9.11 -2.88
N GLY A 138 18.97 7.88 -2.92
CA GLY A 138 18.19 6.70 -2.59
C GLY A 138 17.61 6.76 -1.17
N SER A 139 16.46 6.11 -0.97
CA SER A 139 15.73 6.14 0.30
C SER A 139 15.84 4.85 1.11
N PHE A 140 16.43 3.79 0.58
CA PHE A 140 16.49 2.47 1.24
C PHE A 140 17.04 2.54 2.68
N ASN A 141 18.16 3.24 2.88
CA ASN A 141 18.79 3.35 4.21
C ASN A 141 18.01 4.23 5.22
N LEU A 142 16.93 4.86 4.79
CA LEU A 142 16.03 5.64 5.65
C LEU A 142 14.90 4.78 6.20
N ILE A 143 14.82 3.50 5.84
CA ILE A 143 13.76 2.58 6.22
C ILE A 143 14.30 1.59 7.25
N ASP A 144 13.64 1.48 8.39
CA ASP A 144 13.88 0.42 9.36
C ASP A 144 13.04 -0.81 9.00
N ILE A 145 13.54 -1.62 8.06
CA ILE A 145 12.83 -2.78 7.51
C ILE A 145 12.54 -3.81 8.60
N ASP A 146 13.48 -4.02 9.53
CA ASP A 146 13.35 -5.02 10.59
C ASP A 146 12.23 -4.65 11.58
N PHE A 147 11.93 -3.35 11.76
CA PHE A 147 10.77 -2.91 12.51
C PHE A 147 9.47 -3.44 11.90
N PHE A 148 9.28 -3.33 10.60
CA PHE A 148 8.07 -3.80 9.91
C PHE A 148 7.95 -5.31 9.98
N ALA A 149 9.02 -6.04 9.67
CA ALA A 149 9.06 -7.50 9.70
C ALA A 149 8.78 -8.07 11.10
N SER A 150 9.24 -7.40 12.16
CA SER A 150 9.06 -7.86 13.55
C SER A 150 7.74 -7.42 14.19
N THR A 151 7.15 -6.31 13.73
CA THR A 151 5.93 -5.75 14.34
C THR A 151 4.67 -6.44 13.83
N TRP A 152 4.59 -6.71 12.54
CA TRP A 152 3.44 -7.38 11.92
C TRP A 152 3.84 -8.71 11.30
N LYS A 153 3.18 -9.78 11.72
CA LYS A 153 3.34 -11.08 11.06
C LYS A 153 2.88 -10.94 9.59
N TYR A 154 3.76 -11.26 8.65
CA TYR A 154 3.50 -11.09 7.21
C TYR A 154 3.14 -9.64 6.84
N CYS A 155 3.93 -8.66 7.34
CA CYS A 155 3.76 -7.28 6.93
C CYS A 155 3.66 -7.15 5.41
N PRO A 156 2.58 -6.57 4.86
CA PRO A 156 2.44 -6.44 3.43
C PRO A 156 3.42 -5.40 2.88
N VAL A 157 4.09 -5.77 1.80
CA VAL A 157 5.04 -4.93 1.08
C VAL A 157 4.54 -4.65 -0.33
N SER A 158 4.27 -3.40 -0.65
CA SER A 158 3.97 -2.96 -2.01
C SER A 158 5.27 -2.79 -2.79
N MET A 159 5.51 -3.69 -3.74
CA MET A 159 6.67 -3.67 -4.63
C MET A 159 6.24 -3.28 -6.04
N THR A 160 6.77 -2.19 -6.57
CA THR A 160 6.52 -1.77 -7.95
C THR A 160 7.64 -2.27 -8.86
N VAL A 161 7.28 -3.08 -9.85
CA VAL A 161 8.19 -3.59 -10.89
C VAL A 161 8.06 -2.71 -12.13
N ASN A 162 9.17 -2.23 -12.65
CA ASN A 162 9.23 -1.49 -13.91
C ASN A 162 10.35 -2.05 -14.83
N GLU A 163 10.55 -1.42 -15.99
CA GLU A 163 11.54 -1.87 -16.96
C GLU A 163 12.98 -1.90 -16.42
N ASP A 164 13.30 -1.02 -15.47
CA ASP A 164 14.66 -0.94 -14.89
C ASP A 164 14.91 -2.04 -13.84
N THR A 165 13.84 -2.61 -13.26
CA THR A 165 13.94 -3.56 -12.14
C THR A 165 13.40 -4.95 -12.45
N ILE A 166 12.74 -5.15 -13.60
CA ILE A 166 12.14 -6.44 -13.98
C ILE A 166 13.13 -7.59 -14.01
N GLU A 167 14.40 -7.35 -14.37
CA GLU A 167 15.43 -8.40 -14.44
C GLU A 167 15.83 -8.99 -13.09
N ASN A 168 15.49 -8.29 -11.98
CA ASN A 168 15.75 -8.70 -10.60
C ASN A 168 14.46 -8.98 -9.82
N MET A 169 13.30 -9.06 -10.49
CA MET A 169 12.00 -9.18 -9.86
C MET A 169 11.92 -10.38 -8.93
N ALA A 170 12.37 -11.55 -9.36
CA ALA A 170 12.33 -12.76 -8.54
C ALA A 170 13.23 -12.64 -7.30
N GLU A 171 14.46 -12.18 -7.49
CA GLU A 171 15.41 -11.98 -6.39
C GLU A 171 14.90 -11.01 -5.34
N ASN A 172 14.28 -9.90 -5.76
CA ASN A 172 13.71 -8.90 -4.88
C ASN A 172 12.46 -9.42 -4.14
N THR A 173 11.60 -10.17 -4.84
CA THR A 173 10.42 -10.81 -4.25
C THR A 173 10.83 -11.82 -3.17
N ILE A 174 11.75 -12.73 -3.49
CA ILE A 174 12.27 -13.74 -2.55
C ILE A 174 12.90 -13.07 -1.34
N TRP A 175 13.75 -12.07 -1.55
CA TRP A 175 14.41 -11.35 -0.47
C TRP A 175 13.43 -10.68 0.51
N ILE A 176 12.32 -10.10 0.02
CA ILE A 176 11.26 -9.54 0.87
C ILE A 176 10.61 -10.66 1.69
N GLN A 177 10.30 -11.78 1.06
CA GLN A 177 9.62 -12.91 1.71
C GLN A 177 10.51 -13.63 2.75
N GLU A 178 11.80 -13.77 2.48
CA GLU A 178 12.79 -14.31 3.42
C GLU A 178 12.93 -13.47 4.69
N LYS A 179 12.53 -12.18 4.65
CA LYS A 179 12.41 -11.33 5.83
C LYS A 179 11.11 -11.54 6.62
N GLY A 180 10.28 -12.49 6.22
CA GLY A 180 8.98 -12.78 6.88
C GLY A 180 7.87 -11.82 6.49
N MET A 181 8.01 -11.07 5.40
CA MET A 181 7.01 -10.13 4.88
C MET A 181 6.26 -10.72 3.68
N GLU A 182 5.04 -10.24 3.44
CA GLU A 182 4.23 -10.62 2.27
C GLU A 182 4.53 -9.68 1.09
N CYS A 183 4.96 -10.21 -0.05
CA CYS A 183 5.27 -9.39 -1.23
C CYS A 183 4.06 -9.24 -2.14
N LEU A 184 3.52 -8.02 -2.20
CA LEU A 184 2.45 -7.60 -3.11
C LEU A 184 3.09 -6.87 -4.30
N ASN A 185 3.70 -7.65 -5.19
CA ASN A 185 4.36 -7.11 -6.37
C ASN A 185 3.36 -6.81 -7.48
N ALA A 186 3.52 -5.65 -8.12
CA ALA A 186 2.71 -5.22 -9.25
C ALA A 186 3.58 -4.51 -10.29
N PHE A 187 3.14 -4.55 -11.54
CA PHE A 187 3.78 -3.78 -12.60
C PHE A 187 3.44 -2.30 -12.50
N GLN A 188 4.41 -1.46 -12.83
CA GLN A 188 4.14 -0.05 -13.06
C GLN A 188 3.07 0.08 -14.15
N TRP A 189 1.96 0.75 -13.81
CA TRP A 189 0.90 1.08 -14.75
C TRP A 189 1.13 2.45 -15.39
N ALA A 190 0.34 2.79 -16.40
CA ALA A 190 0.42 4.08 -17.11
C ALA A 190 1.82 4.39 -17.69
N THR A 191 2.48 3.36 -18.24
CA THR A 191 3.77 3.49 -18.95
C THR A 191 3.77 2.57 -20.17
N ASP A 192 4.48 3.00 -21.21
CA ASP A 192 4.69 2.18 -22.40
C ASP A 192 5.84 1.20 -22.13
N TRP A 193 5.48 -0.08 -21.99
CA TRP A 193 6.45 -1.15 -21.82
C TRP A 193 7.08 -1.57 -23.16
N ASN A 194 8.39 -1.66 -23.21
CA ASN A 194 9.06 -2.31 -24.32
C ASN A 194 8.88 -3.84 -24.23
N ILE A 195 7.81 -4.33 -24.83
CA ILE A 195 7.40 -5.74 -24.73
C ILE A 195 8.46 -6.70 -25.30
N GLU A 196 9.13 -6.33 -26.39
CA GLU A 196 10.18 -7.16 -27.00
C GLU A 196 11.33 -7.41 -26.02
N ARG A 197 11.71 -6.38 -25.26
CA ARG A 197 12.75 -6.47 -24.22
C ARG A 197 12.25 -7.13 -22.95
N THR A 198 11.07 -6.74 -22.48
CA THR A 198 10.62 -7.08 -21.12
C THR A 198 9.95 -8.44 -21.01
N TYR A 199 9.29 -8.92 -22.06
CA TYR A 199 8.62 -10.23 -22.02
C TYR A 199 9.56 -11.41 -21.79
N PRO A 200 10.73 -11.52 -22.46
CA PRO A 200 11.70 -12.58 -22.16
C PRO A 200 12.24 -12.51 -20.72
N LEU A 201 12.45 -11.30 -20.19
CA LEU A 201 12.89 -11.08 -18.82
C LEU A 201 11.82 -11.55 -17.83
N LEU A 202 10.57 -11.10 -18.01
CA LEU A 202 9.44 -11.53 -17.19
C LEU A 202 9.32 -13.06 -17.15
N LYS A 203 9.36 -13.71 -18.30
CA LYS A 203 9.25 -15.17 -18.39
C LYS A 203 10.38 -15.88 -17.62
N ARG A 204 11.58 -15.34 -17.68
CA ARG A 204 12.74 -15.84 -16.90
C ARG A 204 12.51 -15.68 -15.40
N GLU A 205 12.08 -14.50 -14.97
CA GLU A 205 11.88 -14.20 -13.56
C GLU A 205 10.69 -14.98 -12.96
N LEU A 206 9.62 -15.17 -13.71
CA LEU A 206 8.50 -16.01 -13.29
C LEU A 206 8.93 -17.48 -13.12
N ARG A 207 9.79 -18.00 -13.97
CA ARG A 207 10.35 -19.37 -13.80
C ARG A 207 11.14 -19.50 -12.52
N LYS A 208 11.99 -18.52 -12.19
CA LYS A 208 12.74 -18.51 -10.92
C LYS A 208 11.78 -18.54 -9.71
N LEU A 209 10.67 -17.81 -9.77
CA LEU A 209 9.66 -17.83 -8.72
C LEU A 209 8.96 -19.18 -8.64
N VAL A 210 8.62 -19.80 -9.78
CA VAL A 210 8.04 -21.15 -9.80
C VAL A 210 8.99 -22.16 -9.14
N ASP A 211 10.27 -22.16 -9.53
CA ASP A 211 11.28 -23.04 -8.96
C ASP A 211 11.40 -22.82 -7.44
N TYR A 212 11.47 -21.55 -7.01
CA TYR A 212 11.57 -21.20 -5.59
C TYR A 212 10.34 -21.70 -4.78
N TYR A 213 9.12 -21.43 -5.25
CA TYR A 213 7.90 -21.89 -4.52
C TYR A 213 7.70 -23.40 -4.59
N SER A 214 8.26 -24.09 -5.59
CA SER A 214 8.26 -25.55 -5.65
C SER A 214 9.18 -26.15 -4.58
N ASP A 215 10.29 -25.51 -4.30
CA ASP A 215 11.26 -25.92 -3.26
C ASP A 215 10.84 -25.43 -1.86
N HIS A 216 9.99 -24.40 -1.77
CA HIS A 216 9.53 -23.75 -0.54
C HIS A 216 8.00 -23.68 -0.47
N PRO A 217 7.28 -24.82 -0.34
CA PRO A 217 5.82 -24.87 -0.36
C PRO A 217 5.16 -24.17 0.85
N GLU A 218 5.92 -23.86 1.90
CA GLU A 218 5.47 -23.10 3.07
C GLU A 218 5.38 -21.59 2.79
N MET A 219 5.98 -21.10 1.71
CA MET A 219 5.99 -19.67 1.38
C MET A 219 4.70 -19.24 0.69
N HIS A 220 4.21 -18.07 1.06
CA HIS A 220 3.07 -17.46 0.36
C HIS A 220 3.45 -17.03 -1.04
N VAL A 221 2.68 -17.47 -2.03
CA VAL A 221 2.91 -17.06 -3.42
C VAL A 221 2.67 -15.55 -3.55
N CYS A 222 3.58 -14.83 -4.20
CA CYS A 222 3.44 -13.38 -4.37
C CYS A 222 2.23 -12.99 -5.23
N LEU A 223 1.75 -11.76 -5.08
CA LEU A 223 0.50 -11.30 -5.70
C LEU A 223 0.46 -11.51 -7.21
N LEU A 224 1.56 -11.20 -7.92
CA LEU A 224 1.65 -11.34 -9.37
C LEU A 224 1.42 -12.79 -9.84
N MET A 225 1.97 -13.77 -9.10
CA MET A 225 1.79 -15.19 -9.40
C MET A 225 0.38 -15.68 -9.04
N ASN A 226 -0.21 -15.17 -7.96
CA ASN A 226 -1.57 -15.50 -7.56
C ASN A 226 -2.60 -15.09 -8.61
N TYR A 227 -2.48 -13.92 -9.20
CA TYR A 227 -3.40 -13.48 -10.26
C TYR A 227 -3.33 -14.41 -11.48
N GLN A 228 -2.15 -14.82 -11.91
CA GLN A 228 -2.01 -15.73 -13.05
C GLN A 228 -2.60 -17.11 -12.78
N LEU A 229 -2.43 -17.65 -11.56
CA LEU A 229 -3.03 -18.92 -11.16
C LEU A 229 -4.57 -18.85 -11.10
N MET A 230 -5.13 -17.69 -10.73
CA MET A 230 -6.57 -17.49 -10.69
C MET A 230 -7.18 -17.35 -12.08
N ASP A 231 -6.49 -16.71 -13.01
CA ASP A 231 -6.98 -16.51 -14.39
C ASP A 231 -6.99 -17.79 -15.22
N PHE A 232 -6.12 -18.76 -14.95
CA PHE A 232 -6.14 -20.07 -15.61
C PHE A 232 -7.42 -20.88 -15.35
N ASN A 233 -8.14 -20.60 -14.28
CA ASN A 233 -9.37 -21.29 -13.87
C ASN A 233 -10.65 -20.47 -14.09
N ARG A 234 -10.55 -19.24 -14.56
CA ARG A 234 -11.71 -18.43 -14.96
C ARG A 234 -11.89 -18.55 -16.46
N GLU A 235 -13.05 -19.07 -16.89
CA GLU A 235 -13.64 -18.61 -18.15
C GLU A 235 -13.63 -17.08 -18.07
N ILE A 236 -13.03 -16.42 -19.07
CA ILE A 236 -12.99 -14.96 -19.13
C ILE A 236 -14.44 -14.52 -19.16
N ALA A 237 -14.97 -14.16 -17.99
CA ALA A 237 -16.30 -13.62 -17.89
C ALA A 237 -16.32 -12.32 -18.72
N GLU A 238 -17.34 -12.14 -19.54
CA GLU A 238 -17.57 -10.92 -20.33
C GLU A 238 -17.59 -9.65 -19.44
N ASP A 239 -17.70 -9.81 -18.12
CA ASP A 239 -17.72 -8.78 -17.06
C ASP A 239 -16.38 -8.62 -16.31
N PHE A 240 -15.22 -8.90 -16.92
CA PHE A 240 -13.94 -8.69 -16.24
C PHE A 240 -13.74 -7.20 -15.92
N ARG A 241 -13.80 -6.86 -14.63
CA ARG A 241 -13.61 -5.51 -14.14
C ARG A 241 -12.16 -5.33 -13.67
N TYR A 242 -11.48 -4.35 -14.23
CA TYR A 242 -10.08 -4.07 -13.92
C TYR A 242 -9.87 -3.31 -12.59
N CYS A 243 -10.94 -2.80 -11.99
CA CYS A 243 -10.86 -1.98 -10.80
C CYS A 243 -11.50 -2.67 -9.59
N VAL A 244 -10.68 -2.99 -8.60
CA VAL A 244 -11.10 -3.61 -7.33
C VAL A 244 -12.14 -2.76 -6.59
N GLU A 245 -12.09 -1.43 -6.74
CA GLU A 245 -13.02 -0.49 -6.09
C GLU A 245 -14.47 -0.61 -6.60
N ILE A 246 -14.71 -1.28 -7.71
CA ILE A 246 -16.05 -1.52 -8.22
C ILE A 246 -16.76 -2.62 -7.39
N ASP A 247 -16.01 -3.64 -7.00
CA ASP A 247 -16.54 -4.78 -6.24
C ASP A 247 -16.45 -4.57 -4.72
N ASP A 248 -15.59 -3.65 -4.27
CA ASP A 248 -15.39 -3.28 -2.87
C ASP A 248 -15.33 -1.74 -2.75
N PRO A 249 -16.48 -1.06 -2.80
CA PRO A 249 -16.55 0.39 -2.93
C PRO A 249 -15.94 1.12 -1.73
N ILE A 250 -15.23 2.19 -2.03
CA ILE A 250 -14.55 3.03 -1.04
C ILE A 250 -15.09 4.47 -1.09
N GLU A 251 -15.35 5.06 0.07
CA GLU A 251 -15.58 6.50 0.19
C GLU A 251 -14.22 7.20 0.27
N CYS A 252 -13.75 7.79 -0.83
CA CYS A 252 -12.47 8.46 -0.88
C CYS A 252 -12.62 9.98 -0.80
N TYR A 253 -11.79 10.63 0.03
CA TYR A 253 -11.79 12.08 0.22
C TYR A 253 -10.37 12.64 0.08
N ASP A 254 -10.21 13.67 -0.76
CA ASP A 254 -8.94 14.36 -0.95
C ASP A 254 -8.53 15.19 0.29
N ALA A 255 -7.34 15.80 0.26
CA ALA A 255 -6.83 16.60 1.37
C ALA A 255 -7.69 17.84 1.69
N LYS A 256 -8.55 18.28 0.77
CA LYS A 256 -9.53 19.35 0.97
C LYS A 256 -10.89 18.85 1.44
N GLY A 257 -11.05 17.52 1.58
CA GLY A 257 -12.29 16.87 1.97
C GLY A 257 -13.33 16.75 0.84
N ARG A 258 -12.93 16.88 -0.41
CA ARG A 258 -13.79 16.64 -1.58
C ARG A 258 -13.84 15.13 -1.86
N TYR A 259 -15.05 14.65 -2.12
CA TYR A 259 -15.26 13.26 -2.50
C TYR A 259 -14.67 12.97 -3.88
N ALA A 260 -14.03 11.83 -4.01
CA ALA A 260 -13.53 11.27 -5.27
C ALA A 260 -13.87 9.77 -5.35
N PRO A 261 -14.05 9.20 -6.55
CA PRO A 261 -14.39 7.78 -6.69
C PRO A 261 -13.26 6.85 -6.23
N CYS A 262 -12.00 7.28 -6.31
CA CYS A 262 -10.84 6.62 -5.69
C CYS A 262 -9.65 7.60 -5.61
N HIS A 263 -8.56 7.18 -4.97
CA HIS A 263 -7.35 8.01 -4.81
C HIS A 263 -6.68 8.42 -6.13
N GLY A 264 -6.86 7.68 -7.22
CA GLY A 264 -6.35 8.04 -8.53
C GLY A 264 -7.06 9.23 -9.20
N PHE A 265 -8.18 9.71 -8.63
CA PHE A 265 -8.97 10.84 -9.13
C PHE A 265 -8.99 12.03 -8.14
N THR A 266 -8.12 12.04 -7.15
CA THR A 266 -7.94 13.19 -6.25
C THR A 266 -7.04 14.22 -6.94
N GLU A 267 -7.55 15.46 -7.15
CA GLU A 267 -6.84 16.59 -7.77
C GLU A 267 -6.19 17.52 -6.74
#